data_2a0eaccddcf1822cf012e91f6f2e0305
#
_entry.id   2a0eaccddcf1822cf012e91f6f2e0305
#
_cell.length_a   1.000
_cell.length_b   1.000
_cell.length_c   1.000
_cell.angle_alpha   90.00
_cell.angle_beta   90.00
_cell.angle_gamma   90.00
#
_symmetry.space_group_name_H-M   'P 1'
#
loop_
_entity.id
_entity.type
_entity.pdbx_description
1 polymer ?
#
loop_
_entity_poly.entity_id
_entity_poly.type
_entity_poly.pdbx_seq_one_letter_code
_entity_poly.pdbx_strand_id
1 'polypeptide(L)'
;LGHPEVYIVLLPALGIASEVIATNARKPIFGYRAMVGSILAIAFLSTIVWGHHMFVTGMNPFLGSVFTFTTLLIAIPSAVKAFNYITTLWKGNIQFNPPMLFAIAFVSTFITGGLTGIILGDSALDINVHDTYFVVAHFHLVMGISALYGMLAGMYHWYPIMFGRMMNKNLGYVHFWITAISAYGVFFPCLLYTSDAADEQLS
;
A
#
# COMPACT_ATOMS: atom_id res chain seq x y z
N LEU A 1 1.36 18.66 5.85
CA LEU A 1 0.88 17.63 6.82
C LEU A 1 0.25 16.40 6.14
N GLY A 2 -0.05 16.44 4.82
CA GLY A 2 -0.74 15.35 4.13
C GLY A 2 0.02 14.01 4.10
N HIS A 3 1.36 14.02 4.08
CA HIS A 3 2.11 12.76 4.02
C HIS A 3 1.97 11.89 5.30
N PRO A 4 2.05 12.41 6.54
CA PRO A 4 1.73 11.62 7.73
C PRO A 4 0.30 11.07 7.74
N GLU A 5 -0.65 11.76 7.15
CA GLU A 5 -2.06 11.33 7.04
C GLU A 5 -2.20 9.99 6.33
N VAL A 6 -1.50 9.79 5.19
CA VAL A 6 -1.56 8.53 4.46
C VAL A 6 -1.06 7.35 5.31
N TYR A 7 -0.08 7.57 6.18
CA TYR A 7 0.40 6.53 7.08
C TYR A 7 -0.55 6.27 8.25
N ILE A 8 -1.28 7.28 8.75
CA ILE A 8 -2.32 7.09 9.76
C ILE A 8 -3.37 6.09 9.28
N VAL A 9 -3.72 6.12 8.00
CA VAL A 9 -4.68 5.19 7.40
C VAL A 9 -4.04 3.83 7.11
N LEU A 10 -2.79 3.82 6.62
CA LEU A 10 -2.11 2.60 6.19
C LEU A 10 -1.63 1.72 7.36
N LEU A 11 -1.13 2.31 8.45
CA LEU A 11 -0.53 1.55 9.55
C LEU A 11 -1.53 0.58 10.24
N PRO A 12 -2.78 0.98 10.54
CA PRO A 12 -3.78 0.04 11.04
C PRO A 12 -4.06 -1.10 10.05
N ALA A 13 -4.17 -0.81 8.76
CA ALA A 13 -4.40 -1.82 7.72
C ALA A 13 -3.26 -2.84 7.65
N LEU A 14 -2.00 -2.42 7.83
CA LEU A 14 -0.83 -3.30 7.94
C LEU A 14 -0.95 -4.24 9.15
N GLY A 15 -1.45 -3.75 10.29
CA GLY A 15 -1.70 -4.56 11.48
C GLY A 15 -2.79 -5.60 11.23
N ILE A 16 -3.92 -5.17 10.70
CA ILE A 16 -5.06 -6.04 10.36
C ILE A 16 -4.63 -7.13 9.37
N ALA A 17 -3.95 -6.75 8.29
CA ALA A 17 -3.47 -7.71 7.29
C ALA A 17 -2.50 -8.74 7.89
N SER A 18 -1.64 -8.33 8.83
CA SER A 18 -0.73 -9.24 9.53
C SER A 18 -1.48 -10.33 10.29
N GLU A 19 -2.52 -9.96 11.05
CA GLU A 19 -3.35 -10.90 11.81
C GLU A 19 -4.13 -11.84 10.89
N VAL A 20 -4.79 -11.28 9.88
CA VAL A 20 -5.59 -12.05 8.92
C VAL A 20 -4.74 -13.04 8.14
N ILE A 21 -3.55 -12.62 7.67
CA ILE A 21 -2.62 -13.49 6.93
C ILE A 21 -2.12 -14.62 7.82
N ALA A 22 -1.65 -14.32 9.04
CA ALA A 22 -1.13 -15.33 9.95
C ALA A 22 -2.20 -16.38 10.28
N THR A 23 -3.40 -15.95 10.62
CA THR A 23 -4.51 -16.83 10.98
C THR A 23 -4.94 -17.71 9.81
N ASN A 24 -5.11 -17.13 8.61
CA ASN A 24 -5.59 -17.87 7.45
C ASN A 24 -4.49 -18.65 6.71
N ALA A 25 -3.22 -18.33 6.90
CA ALA A 25 -2.09 -19.16 6.48
C ALA A 25 -1.81 -20.30 7.49
N ARG A 26 -2.46 -20.27 8.67
CA ARG A 26 -2.24 -21.20 9.79
C ARG A 26 -0.77 -21.30 10.18
N LYS A 27 -0.09 -20.16 10.19
CA LYS A 27 1.34 -20.04 10.42
C LYS A 27 1.64 -18.70 11.13
N PRO A 28 2.51 -18.68 12.14
CA PRO A 28 2.91 -17.41 12.75
C PRO A 28 3.53 -16.49 11.72
N ILE A 29 3.36 -15.17 11.92
CA ILE A 29 3.96 -14.17 11.04
C ILE A 29 5.48 -14.38 11.00
N PHE A 30 6.03 -14.44 9.79
CA PHE A 30 7.47 -14.60 9.64
C PHE A 30 8.20 -13.34 10.09
N GLY A 31 9.29 -13.53 10.87
CA GLY A 31 10.12 -12.41 11.29
C GLY A 31 9.36 -11.37 12.14
N TYR A 32 8.60 -11.79 13.13
CA TYR A 32 7.74 -10.91 13.96
C TYR A 32 8.47 -9.64 14.45
N ARG A 33 9.69 -9.77 14.96
CA ARG A 33 10.48 -8.61 15.43
C ARG A 33 10.82 -7.66 14.29
N ALA A 34 11.19 -8.18 13.11
CA ALA A 34 11.44 -7.37 11.91
C ALA A 34 10.15 -6.72 11.40
N MET A 35 9.02 -7.43 11.48
CA MET A 35 7.71 -6.89 11.11
C MET A 35 7.31 -5.69 12.00
N VAL A 36 7.45 -5.82 13.32
CA VAL A 36 7.18 -4.71 14.26
C VAL A 36 8.18 -3.57 14.07
N GLY A 37 9.47 -3.89 13.99
CA GLY A 37 10.52 -2.89 13.76
C GLY A 37 10.31 -2.10 12.46
N SER A 38 9.87 -2.76 11.39
CA SER A 38 9.57 -2.08 10.12
C SER A 38 8.35 -1.15 10.20
N ILE A 39 7.32 -1.51 10.96
CA ILE A 39 6.17 -0.60 11.20
C ILE A 39 6.64 0.65 11.94
N LEU A 40 7.42 0.48 13.00
CA LEU A 40 7.95 1.61 13.78
C LEU A 40 8.89 2.49 12.95
N ALA A 41 9.75 1.87 12.13
CA ALA A 41 10.63 2.60 11.22
C ALA A 41 9.84 3.41 10.19
N ILE A 42 8.80 2.85 9.58
CA ILE A 42 7.92 3.56 8.66
C ILE A 42 7.25 4.74 9.38
N ALA A 43 6.68 4.52 10.56
CA ALA A 43 6.02 5.55 11.33
C ALA A 43 6.97 6.72 11.66
N PHE A 44 8.21 6.42 12.06
CA PHE A 44 9.23 7.45 12.34
C PHE A 44 9.64 8.19 11.05
N LEU A 45 10.02 7.47 9.99
CA LEU A 45 10.48 8.06 8.74
C LEU A 45 9.39 8.91 8.08
N SER A 46 8.12 8.54 8.21
CA SER A 46 6.99 9.28 7.63
C SER A 46 6.92 10.74 8.09
N THR A 47 7.51 11.06 9.24
CA THR A 47 7.50 12.42 9.78
C THR A 47 8.58 13.34 9.19
N ILE A 48 9.56 12.79 8.46
CA ILE A 48 10.71 13.53 7.95
C ILE A 48 10.85 13.52 6.43
N VAL A 49 9.85 13.00 5.69
CA VAL A 49 9.94 12.83 4.22
C VAL A 49 8.96 13.70 3.43
N TRP A 50 8.11 14.45 4.10
CA TRP A 50 7.01 15.22 3.50
C TRP A 50 7.43 16.18 2.37
N GLY A 51 8.69 16.61 2.31
CA GLY A 51 9.18 17.54 1.30
C GLY A 51 9.27 16.94 -0.11
N HIS A 52 9.14 15.64 -0.31
CA HIS A 52 9.06 15.06 -1.65
C HIS A 52 7.81 15.48 -2.43
N HIS A 53 6.76 15.97 -1.76
CA HIS A 53 5.60 16.57 -2.43
C HIS A 53 5.87 17.99 -2.93
N MET A 54 7.09 18.50 -2.79
CA MET A 54 7.43 19.88 -3.07
C MET A 54 8.62 20.03 -4.04
N PHE A 55 9.02 18.97 -4.73
CA PHE A 55 10.21 19.00 -5.59
C PHE A 55 10.12 20.07 -6.70
N VAL A 56 8.94 20.31 -7.25
CA VAL A 56 8.72 21.31 -8.34
C VAL A 56 8.31 22.70 -7.84
N THR A 57 8.28 22.95 -6.53
CA THR A 57 7.91 24.26 -5.97
C THR A 57 9.05 25.29 -5.97
N GLY A 58 10.16 25.02 -6.64
CA GLY A 58 11.37 25.85 -6.59
C GLY A 58 12.26 25.55 -5.37
N MET A 59 12.18 24.34 -4.83
CA MET A 59 13.03 23.88 -3.73
C MET A 59 14.51 23.94 -4.11
N ASN A 60 15.35 24.32 -3.14
CA ASN A 60 16.80 24.26 -3.29
C ASN A 60 17.24 22.82 -3.65
N PRO A 61 18.07 22.59 -4.69
CA PRO A 61 18.48 21.26 -5.14
C PRO A 61 19.13 20.41 -4.05
N PHE A 62 19.91 21.01 -3.16
CA PHE A 62 20.49 20.29 -2.01
C PHE A 62 19.39 19.72 -1.10
N LEU A 63 18.39 20.54 -0.77
CA LEU A 63 17.26 20.12 0.04
C LEU A 63 16.42 19.04 -0.67
N GLY A 64 16.24 19.15 -1.98
CA GLY A 64 15.62 18.13 -2.81
C GLY A 64 16.35 16.79 -2.71
N SER A 65 17.69 16.80 -2.79
CA SER A 65 18.50 15.58 -2.61
C SER A 65 18.35 14.96 -1.21
N VAL A 66 18.25 15.78 -0.16
CA VAL A 66 18.02 15.30 1.21
C VAL A 66 16.66 14.63 1.31
N PHE A 67 15.59 15.22 0.76
CA PHE A 67 14.25 14.60 0.77
C PHE A 67 14.17 13.37 -0.12
N THR A 68 14.86 13.32 -1.24
CA THR A 68 15.02 12.10 -2.04
C THR A 68 15.61 10.97 -1.20
N PHE A 69 16.74 11.23 -0.55
CA PHE A 69 17.41 10.22 0.28
C PHE A 69 16.53 9.74 1.44
N THR A 70 15.94 10.65 2.21
CA THR A 70 15.07 10.28 3.34
C THR A 70 13.83 9.52 2.88
N THR A 71 13.26 9.89 1.72
CA THR A 71 12.10 9.21 1.15
C THR A 71 12.44 7.80 0.69
N LEU A 72 13.56 7.61 -0.01
CA LEU A 72 13.98 6.30 -0.46
C LEU A 72 14.34 5.36 0.70
N LEU A 73 14.74 5.89 1.87
CA LEU A 73 14.93 5.07 3.07
C LEU A 73 13.65 4.34 3.52
N ILE A 74 12.46 4.86 3.25
CA ILE A 74 11.20 4.18 3.58
C ILE A 74 11.02 2.90 2.76
N ALA A 75 11.64 2.81 1.58
CA ALA A 75 11.56 1.60 0.77
C ALA A 75 12.14 0.37 1.49
N ILE A 76 13.16 0.55 2.35
CA ILE A 76 13.80 -0.55 3.08
C ILE A 76 12.81 -1.24 4.04
N PRO A 77 12.22 -0.56 5.04
CA PRO A 77 11.28 -1.21 5.94
C PRO A 77 10.00 -1.67 5.23
N SER A 78 9.58 -1.00 4.14
CA SER A 78 8.44 -1.43 3.33
C SER A 78 8.72 -2.73 2.58
N ALA A 79 9.93 -2.90 2.03
CA ALA A 79 10.37 -4.14 1.41
C ALA A 79 10.45 -5.29 2.44
N VAL A 80 10.98 -5.01 3.63
CA VAL A 80 11.00 -6.01 4.73
C VAL A 80 9.59 -6.51 5.03
N LYS A 81 8.60 -5.62 5.09
CA LYS A 81 7.20 -6.02 5.30
C LYS A 81 6.66 -6.88 4.16
N ALA A 82 6.87 -6.45 2.92
CA ALA A 82 6.42 -7.19 1.74
C ALA A 82 7.00 -8.62 1.74
N PHE A 83 8.30 -8.77 1.95
CA PHE A 83 8.95 -10.07 2.02
C PHE A 83 8.45 -10.90 3.21
N ASN A 84 8.21 -10.30 4.37
CA ASN A 84 7.69 -11.02 5.53
C ASN A 84 6.26 -11.53 5.28
N TYR A 85 5.40 -10.79 4.59
CA TYR A 85 4.08 -11.28 4.19
C TYR A 85 4.19 -12.45 3.21
N ILE A 86 5.01 -12.32 2.16
CA ILE A 86 5.23 -13.39 1.18
C ILE A 86 5.79 -14.64 1.86
N THR A 87 6.76 -14.48 2.76
CA THR A 87 7.38 -15.60 3.49
C THR A 87 6.40 -16.23 4.49
N THR A 88 5.47 -15.44 5.06
CA THR A 88 4.39 -15.99 5.90
C THR A 88 3.46 -16.87 5.08
N LEU A 89 3.15 -16.47 3.83
CA LEU A 89 2.36 -17.27 2.90
C LEU A 89 3.12 -18.53 2.43
N TRP A 90 4.43 -18.46 2.30
CA TRP A 90 5.27 -19.55 1.79
C TRP A 90 5.16 -20.78 2.68
N LYS A 91 4.80 -21.93 2.06
CA LYS A 91 4.57 -23.21 2.76
C LYS A 91 3.50 -23.13 3.88
N GLY A 92 2.60 -22.13 3.85
CA GLY A 92 1.44 -22.05 4.73
C GLY A 92 0.29 -22.95 4.23
N ASN A 93 -0.58 -23.37 5.14
CA ASN A 93 -1.84 -24.02 4.77
C ASN A 93 -2.91 -22.94 4.53
N ILE A 94 -2.82 -22.27 3.37
CA ILE A 94 -3.60 -21.10 3.04
C ILE A 94 -5.07 -21.44 2.85
N GLN A 95 -5.93 -20.76 3.60
CA GLN A 95 -7.38 -20.83 3.46
C GLN A 95 -7.84 -19.65 2.56
N PHE A 96 -8.14 -19.91 1.29
CA PHE A 96 -8.62 -18.90 0.33
C PHE A 96 -10.08 -18.52 0.58
N ASN A 97 -10.37 -18.01 1.78
CA ASN A 97 -11.65 -17.43 2.14
C ASN A 97 -11.65 -15.91 1.87
N PRO A 98 -12.83 -15.23 1.87
CA PRO A 98 -12.90 -13.80 1.55
C PRO A 98 -11.93 -12.92 2.34
N PRO A 99 -11.76 -13.04 3.68
CA PRO A 99 -10.79 -12.22 4.41
C PRO A 99 -9.36 -12.43 3.93
N MET A 100 -8.96 -13.67 3.60
CA MET A 100 -7.62 -13.96 3.10
C MET A 100 -7.39 -13.40 1.69
N LEU A 101 -8.39 -13.46 0.83
CA LEU A 101 -8.29 -12.87 -0.51
C LEU A 101 -8.10 -11.36 -0.45
N PHE A 102 -8.85 -10.66 0.41
CA PHE A 102 -8.64 -9.23 0.63
C PHE A 102 -7.27 -8.93 1.24
N ALA A 103 -6.77 -9.77 2.15
CA ALA A 103 -5.44 -9.59 2.73
C ALA A 103 -4.31 -9.82 1.70
N ILE A 104 -4.47 -10.78 0.78
CA ILE A 104 -3.52 -10.98 -0.33
C ILE A 104 -3.58 -9.81 -1.31
N ALA A 105 -4.78 -9.31 -1.65
CA ALA A 105 -4.94 -8.13 -2.49
C ALA A 105 -4.33 -6.88 -1.85
N PHE A 106 -4.45 -6.72 -0.53
CA PHE A 106 -3.74 -5.70 0.23
C PHE A 106 -2.23 -5.75 -0.02
N VAL A 107 -1.61 -6.93 0.12
CA VAL A 107 -0.17 -7.09 -0.11
C VAL A 107 0.20 -6.78 -1.56
N SER A 108 -0.62 -7.23 -2.51
CA SER A 108 -0.41 -6.96 -3.94
C SER A 108 -0.44 -5.47 -4.27
N THR A 109 -1.47 -4.74 -3.82
CA THR A 109 -1.60 -3.29 -4.07
C THR A 109 -0.56 -2.48 -3.31
N PHE A 110 -0.20 -2.90 -2.09
CA PHE A 110 0.89 -2.29 -1.32
C PHE A 110 2.24 -2.42 -2.03
N ILE A 111 2.55 -3.58 -2.63
CA ILE A 111 3.79 -3.77 -3.40
C ILE A 111 3.74 -2.96 -4.69
N THR A 112 2.66 -3.05 -5.47
CA THR A 112 2.53 -2.33 -6.74
C THR A 112 2.64 -0.82 -6.54
N GLY A 113 1.87 -0.28 -5.58
CA GLY A 113 1.93 1.14 -5.24
C GLY A 113 3.27 1.56 -4.61
N GLY A 114 3.91 0.68 -3.83
CA GLY A 114 5.23 0.93 -3.24
C GLY A 114 6.33 1.05 -4.29
N LEU A 115 6.29 0.25 -5.35
CA LEU A 115 7.25 0.34 -6.46
C LEU A 115 7.13 1.67 -7.22
N THR A 116 5.93 2.18 -7.45
CA THR A 116 5.73 3.51 -8.05
C THR A 116 6.23 4.64 -7.15
N GLY A 117 6.23 4.43 -5.83
CA GLY A 117 6.78 5.37 -4.86
C GLY A 117 8.29 5.59 -4.97
N ILE A 118 9.04 4.63 -5.49
CA ILE A 118 10.48 4.79 -5.75
C ILE A 118 10.69 5.85 -6.85
N ILE A 119 9.84 5.86 -7.87
CA ILE A 119 9.89 6.84 -8.96
C ILE A 119 9.57 8.24 -8.43
N LEU A 120 8.48 8.38 -7.67
CA LEU A 120 8.05 9.66 -7.08
C LEU A 120 8.96 10.16 -5.95
N GLY A 121 9.68 9.25 -5.30
CA GLY A 121 10.63 9.59 -4.24
C GLY A 121 11.95 10.16 -4.75
N ASP A 122 12.27 9.99 -6.02
CA ASP A 122 13.45 10.55 -6.66
C ASP A 122 13.11 11.88 -7.35
N SER A 123 13.70 12.98 -6.90
CA SER A 123 13.44 14.31 -7.43
C SER A 123 13.71 14.43 -8.93
N ALA A 124 14.68 13.68 -9.47
CA ALA A 124 15.01 13.71 -10.90
C ALA A 124 13.95 12.99 -11.76
N LEU A 125 13.29 11.97 -11.22
CA LEU A 125 12.22 11.25 -11.90
C LEU A 125 10.86 11.90 -11.68
N ASP A 126 10.62 12.42 -10.46
CA ASP A 126 9.35 13.05 -10.08
C ASP A 126 8.99 14.24 -10.98
N ILE A 127 9.96 15.03 -11.43
CA ILE A 127 9.75 16.18 -12.32
C ILE A 127 8.90 15.82 -13.55
N ASN A 128 9.01 14.59 -14.06
CA ASN A 128 8.31 14.15 -15.26
C ASN A 128 6.90 13.60 -14.98
N VAL A 129 6.57 13.26 -13.73
CA VAL A 129 5.30 12.62 -13.34
C VAL A 129 4.58 13.36 -12.24
N HIS A 130 5.15 14.45 -11.74
CA HIS A 130 4.56 15.30 -10.70
C HIS A 130 3.23 15.89 -11.20
N ASP A 131 2.22 15.93 -10.32
CA ASP A 131 0.87 16.43 -10.61
C ASP A 131 0.14 15.72 -11.77
N THR A 132 0.59 14.53 -12.16
CA THR A 132 -0.07 13.70 -13.16
C THR A 132 -0.93 12.60 -12.53
N TYR A 133 -1.70 11.87 -13.35
CA TYR A 133 -2.46 10.70 -12.89
C TYR A 133 -1.57 9.56 -12.34
N PHE A 134 -0.27 9.57 -12.63
CA PHE A 134 0.67 8.65 -12.02
C PHE A 134 0.72 8.81 -10.48
N VAL A 135 0.75 10.04 -9.99
CA VAL A 135 0.70 10.34 -8.55
C VAL A 135 -0.62 9.86 -7.96
N VAL A 136 -1.74 10.14 -8.65
CA VAL A 136 -3.08 9.70 -8.22
C VAL A 136 -3.14 8.17 -8.10
N ALA A 137 -2.65 7.46 -9.12
CA ALA A 137 -2.61 6.00 -9.10
C ALA A 137 -1.70 5.47 -7.98
N HIS A 138 -0.53 6.09 -7.78
CA HIS A 138 0.40 5.71 -6.71
C HIS A 138 -0.28 5.73 -5.34
N PHE A 139 -0.80 6.87 -4.89
CA PHE A 139 -1.35 6.95 -3.55
C PHE A 139 -2.66 6.16 -3.38
N HIS A 140 -3.45 6.01 -4.44
CA HIS A 140 -4.61 5.13 -4.38
C HIS A 140 -4.22 3.66 -4.24
N LEU A 141 -3.22 3.18 -4.96
CA LEU A 141 -2.77 1.79 -4.82
C LEU A 141 -2.11 1.52 -3.47
N VAL A 142 -1.20 2.42 -3.02
CA VAL A 142 -0.42 2.19 -1.79
C VAL A 142 -1.22 2.44 -0.53
N MET A 143 -2.15 3.40 -0.52
CA MET A 143 -2.90 3.79 0.66
C MET A 143 -4.41 3.56 0.50
N GLY A 144 -5.06 4.17 -0.49
CA GLY A 144 -6.52 4.15 -0.60
C GLY A 144 -7.07 2.74 -0.72
N ILE A 145 -6.70 2.02 -1.76
CA ILE A 145 -7.19 0.65 -2.03
C ILE A 145 -6.57 -0.37 -1.07
N SER A 146 -5.27 -0.23 -0.75
CA SER A 146 -4.65 -1.13 0.24
C SER A 146 -5.33 -1.02 1.61
N ALA A 147 -5.56 0.19 2.11
CA ALA A 147 -6.25 0.36 3.39
C ALA A 147 -7.69 -0.19 3.33
N LEU A 148 -8.42 0.06 2.23
CA LEU A 148 -9.74 -0.52 2.03
C LEU A 148 -9.71 -2.04 2.08
N TYR A 149 -8.76 -2.69 1.40
CA TYR A 149 -8.61 -4.15 1.44
C TYR A 149 -8.26 -4.65 2.84
N GLY A 150 -7.38 -3.95 3.56
CA GLY A 150 -7.07 -4.26 4.95
C GLY A 150 -8.31 -4.20 5.85
N MET A 151 -9.09 -3.13 5.74
CA MET A 151 -10.35 -2.98 6.50
C MET A 151 -11.37 -4.07 6.14
N LEU A 152 -11.58 -4.35 4.86
CA LEU A 152 -12.50 -5.41 4.41
C LEU A 152 -12.03 -6.79 4.88
N ALA A 153 -10.73 -7.08 4.82
CA ALA A 153 -10.16 -8.30 5.38
C ALA A 153 -10.50 -8.45 6.86
N GLY A 154 -10.30 -7.39 7.65
CA GLY A 154 -10.65 -7.35 9.06
C GLY A 154 -12.15 -7.51 9.32
N MET A 155 -12.98 -6.80 8.57
CA MET A 155 -14.44 -6.91 8.70
C MET A 155 -14.91 -8.35 8.49
N TYR A 156 -14.49 -9.01 7.43
CA TYR A 156 -14.83 -10.41 7.18
C TYR A 156 -14.25 -11.35 8.23
N HIS A 157 -13.05 -11.05 8.74
CA HIS A 157 -12.35 -11.90 9.69
C HIS A 157 -13.00 -11.87 11.07
N TRP A 158 -13.30 -10.68 11.59
CA TRP A 158 -13.86 -10.52 12.94
C TRP A 158 -15.38 -10.52 13.02
N TYR A 159 -16.09 -10.43 11.89
CA TYR A 159 -17.56 -10.44 11.88
C TYR A 159 -18.18 -11.60 12.67
N PRO A 160 -17.70 -12.86 12.55
CA PRO A 160 -18.25 -13.96 13.34
C PRO A 160 -18.07 -13.79 14.84
N ILE A 161 -16.95 -13.20 15.25
CA ILE A 161 -16.64 -12.94 16.66
C ILE A 161 -17.55 -11.83 17.22
N MET A 162 -17.77 -10.78 16.42
CA MET A 162 -18.57 -9.61 16.83
C MET A 162 -20.07 -9.91 16.87
N PHE A 163 -20.58 -10.70 15.93
CA PHE A 163 -22.02 -10.88 15.71
C PHE A 163 -22.52 -12.33 15.93
N GLY A 164 -21.62 -13.26 16.23
CA GLY A 164 -21.98 -14.67 16.50
C GLY A 164 -22.49 -15.45 15.26
N ARG A 165 -22.34 -14.91 14.05
CA ARG A 165 -22.80 -15.54 12.81
C ARG A 165 -21.84 -15.29 11.65
N MET A 166 -21.75 -16.24 10.71
CA MET A 166 -20.93 -16.13 9.51
C MET A 166 -21.60 -15.27 8.45
N MET A 167 -20.82 -14.47 7.74
CA MET A 167 -21.25 -13.85 6.49
C MET A 167 -21.40 -14.89 5.37
N ASN A 168 -22.22 -14.58 4.39
CA ASN A 168 -22.38 -15.45 3.20
C ASN A 168 -21.07 -15.49 2.40
N LYS A 169 -20.49 -16.67 2.30
CA LYS A 169 -19.20 -16.88 1.63
C LYS A 169 -19.23 -16.55 0.14
N ASN A 170 -20.30 -16.94 -0.55
CA ASN A 170 -20.41 -16.75 -1.99
C ASN A 170 -20.53 -15.25 -2.33
N LEU A 171 -21.34 -14.51 -1.59
CA LEU A 171 -21.39 -13.05 -1.72
C LEU A 171 -20.06 -12.39 -1.37
N GLY A 172 -19.31 -12.93 -0.41
CA GLY A 172 -17.96 -12.47 -0.09
C GLY A 172 -16.97 -12.63 -1.25
N TYR A 173 -17.03 -13.74 -1.98
CA TYR A 173 -16.22 -13.93 -3.18
C TYR A 173 -16.61 -12.98 -4.31
N VAL A 174 -17.91 -12.80 -4.55
CA VAL A 174 -18.42 -11.85 -5.55
C VAL A 174 -17.95 -10.44 -5.22
N HIS A 175 -18.09 -10.02 -3.96
CA HIS A 175 -17.62 -8.72 -3.48
C HIS A 175 -16.12 -8.55 -3.71
N PHE A 176 -15.32 -9.55 -3.35
CA PHE A 176 -13.87 -9.51 -3.57
C PHE A 176 -13.52 -9.32 -5.03
N TRP A 177 -14.04 -10.14 -5.93
CA TRP A 177 -13.67 -10.10 -7.34
C TRP A 177 -14.10 -8.82 -8.03
N ILE A 178 -15.32 -8.33 -7.76
CA ILE A 178 -15.77 -7.05 -8.32
C ILE A 178 -14.86 -5.92 -7.84
N THR A 179 -14.57 -5.86 -6.54
CA THR A 179 -13.71 -4.82 -5.97
C THR A 179 -12.29 -4.88 -6.51
N ALA A 180 -11.68 -6.07 -6.61
CA ALA A 180 -10.33 -6.24 -7.09
C ALA A 180 -10.18 -5.88 -8.56
N ILE A 181 -11.07 -6.36 -9.42
CA ILE A 181 -11.05 -6.06 -10.86
C ILE A 181 -11.28 -4.56 -11.10
N SER A 182 -12.25 -3.96 -10.41
CA SER A 182 -12.54 -2.53 -10.55
C SER A 182 -11.37 -1.65 -10.10
N ALA A 183 -10.74 -1.99 -8.96
CA ALA A 183 -9.62 -1.22 -8.44
C ALA A 183 -8.42 -1.22 -9.40
N TYR A 184 -8.02 -2.38 -9.89
CA TYR A 184 -6.93 -2.47 -10.87
C TYR A 184 -7.33 -1.89 -12.23
N GLY A 185 -8.60 -2.07 -12.65
CA GLY A 185 -9.12 -1.52 -13.91
C GLY A 185 -9.15 0.01 -13.93
N VAL A 186 -9.28 0.66 -12.78
CA VAL A 186 -9.22 2.13 -12.67
C VAL A 186 -7.78 2.64 -12.56
N PHE A 187 -7.02 2.11 -11.60
CA PHE A 187 -5.74 2.73 -11.24
C PHE A 187 -4.54 2.22 -12.05
N PHE A 188 -4.59 1.02 -12.63
CA PHE A 188 -3.50 0.53 -13.44
C PHE A 188 -3.36 1.29 -14.78
N PRO A 189 -4.45 1.58 -15.52
CA PRO A 189 -4.35 2.46 -16.69
C PRO A 189 -3.79 3.86 -16.35
N CYS A 190 -4.15 4.44 -15.21
CA CYS A 190 -3.63 5.73 -14.77
C CYS A 190 -2.10 5.76 -14.60
N LEU A 191 -1.45 4.61 -14.35
CA LEU A 191 0.01 4.50 -14.32
C LEU A 191 0.62 4.53 -15.73
N LEU A 192 -0.12 4.08 -16.76
CA LEU A 192 0.38 3.91 -18.12
C LEU A 192 0.13 5.14 -19.01
N TYR A 193 -1.02 5.80 -18.83
CA TYR A 193 -1.47 6.91 -19.70
C TYR A 193 -1.15 8.30 -19.13
N THR A 194 -0.18 8.38 -18.25
CA THR A 194 0.17 9.62 -17.56
C THR A 194 0.75 10.68 -18.49
N SER A 195 1.54 10.28 -19.49
CA SER A 195 2.21 11.20 -20.42
C SER A 195 1.22 11.95 -21.32
N ASP A 196 0.18 11.28 -21.79
CA ASP A 196 -0.77 11.88 -22.73
C ASP A 196 -1.63 13.00 -22.10
N ALA A 197 -2.00 12.84 -20.82
CA ALA A 197 -2.77 13.85 -20.12
C ALA A 197 -1.97 15.15 -19.81
N ALA A 198 -0.66 15.03 -19.65
CA ALA A 198 0.22 16.17 -19.42
C ALA A 198 0.46 16.96 -20.72
N ASP A 199 0.58 16.28 -21.86
CA ASP A 199 0.80 16.90 -23.17
C ASP A 199 -0.45 17.62 -23.69
N GLU A 200 -1.66 17.13 -23.41
CA GLU A 200 -2.92 17.78 -23.77
C GLU A 200 -3.16 19.10 -23.02
N GLN A 201 -2.58 19.28 -21.84
CA GLN A 201 -2.70 20.54 -21.09
C GLN A 201 -1.74 21.63 -21.55
N LEU A 202 -0.75 21.29 -22.36
CA LEU A 202 0.26 22.21 -22.90
C LEU A 202 -0.01 22.63 -24.35
N SER A 203 -1.02 22.06 -25.00
CA SER A 203 -1.49 22.41 -26.35
C SER A 203 -2.71 23.34 -26.30
#